data_3602736aa1acc8fb76c2691554cb46d7
#
_entry.id   3602736aa1acc8fb76c2691554cb46d7
#
_cell.length_a   1.000
_cell.length_b   1.000
_cell.length_c   1.000
_cell.angle_alpha   90.00
_cell.angle_beta   90.00
_cell.angle_gamma   90.00
#
_symmetry.space_group_name_H-M   'P 1'
#
loop_
_entity.id
_entity.type
_entity.pdbx_description
1 polymer ?
#
loop_
_entity_poly.entity_id
_entity_poly.type
_entity_poly.pdbx_seq_one_letter_code
_entity_poly.pdbx_strand_id
1 'polypeptide(L)'
;PLAELLDEMAIARRVAAEPVAPPEPVAITSITLASTADPTGLAAVQRHFADRVLANALPPEIPEDLITGRLPIYHHAYRARLAEVLADTYGKTCLYMGSDTFDAHARAYAVDQPPHTRSLNRYGEGLVDALRQQYPDNPELHELAQLDWDLRTRFDGADVPVLDLDSAQASGDWTTRTDMLHPSALLRTVTTNVVSLWNAIHTDDEVPEAVLLPAPAALLVWRKGFQPHFRTLDATEAALVRHLHIGLSVHDACTALLEQGLWAGDAAALSQWLAQLLGEGLVRAKHPPAATA
;
A
#
# COMPACT_ATOMS: atom_id res chain seq x y z
N PRO A 1 -2.21 10.75 -22.36
CA PRO A 1 -2.66 10.22 -21.11
C PRO A 1 -1.53 9.94 -20.15
N LEU A 2 -0.85 8.80 -20.08
CA LEU A 2 0.20 8.56 -19.08
C LEU A 2 1.44 9.46 -19.27
N ALA A 3 1.76 9.82 -20.49
CA ALA A 3 2.86 10.74 -20.81
C ALA A 3 2.58 12.17 -20.32
N GLU A 4 1.33 12.63 -20.39
CA GLU A 4 0.93 13.95 -19.89
C GLU A 4 1.00 14.03 -18.37
N LEU A 5 0.62 12.96 -17.66
CA LEU A 5 0.73 12.90 -16.19
C LEU A 5 2.18 12.89 -15.71
N LEU A 6 3.07 12.23 -16.46
CA LEU A 6 4.51 12.24 -16.20
C LEU A 6 5.15 13.61 -16.51
N ASP A 7 4.65 14.33 -17.52
CA ASP A 7 5.07 15.69 -17.82
C ASP A 7 4.57 16.70 -16.76
N GLU A 8 3.33 16.57 -16.27
CA GLU A 8 2.85 17.41 -15.16
C GLU A 8 3.64 17.18 -13.88
N MET A 9 3.98 15.93 -13.55
CA MET A 9 4.86 15.62 -12.41
C MET A 9 6.29 16.14 -12.63
N ALA A 10 6.80 16.17 -13.86
CA ALA A 10 8.09 16.75 -14.21
C ALA A 10 8.07 18.28 -14.12
N ILE A 11 6.97 18.91 -14.48
CA ILE A 11 6.75 20.36 -14.38
C ILE A 11 6.64 20.76 -12.90
N ALA A 12 5.87 20.02 -12.10
CA ALA A 12 5.80 20.25 -10.64
C ALA A 12 7.16 20.11 -9.96
N ARG A 13 8.00 19.17 -10.40
CA ARG A 13 9.38 19.04 -9.92
C ARG A 13 10.29 20.18 -10.38
N ARG A 14 10.06 20.77 -11.55
CA ARG A 14 10.81 21.94 -12.05
C ARG A 14 10.43 23.22 -11.33
N VAL A 15 9.16 23.42 -11.02
CA VAL A 15 8.69 24.58 -10.24
C VAL A 15 9.20 24.52 -8.79
N ALA A 16 9.36 23.30 -8.22
CA ALA A 16 9.96 23.12 -6.90
C ALA A 16 11.51 23.29 -6.90
N ALA A 17 12.14 23.42 -8.04
CA ALA A 17 13.60 23.51 -8.18
C ALA A 17 14.12 24.93 -8.51
N GLU A 18 13.29 25.95 -8.51
CA GLU A 18 13.81 27.31 -8.52
C GLU A 18 14.49 27.60 -7.17
N PRO A 19 15.75 27.99 -7.15
CA PRO A 19 16.45 28.29 -5.90
C PRO A 19 15.87 29.57 -5.32
N VAL A 20 14.99 29.41 -4.33
CA VAL A 20 14.66 30.49 -3.42
C VAL A 20 15.96 30.87 -2.74
N ALA A 21 16.43 32.14 -2.95
CA ALA A 21 17.61 32.64 -2.29
C ALA A 21 17.48 32.38 -0.78
N PRO A 22 18.53 31.81 -0.14
CA PRO A 22 18.47 31.55 1.28
C PRO A 22 18.12 32.85 2.02
N PRO A 23 17.19 32.83 2.98
CA PRO A 23 16.91 33.99 3.80
C PRO A 23 18.22 34.41 4.47
N GLU A 24 18.47 35.74 4.51
CA GLU A 24 19.64 36.27 5.21
C GLU A 24 19.73 35.67 6.62
N PRO A 25 20.91 35.29 7.09
CA PRO A 25 21.08 34.68 8.39
C PRO A 25 20.60 35.71 9.46
N VAL A 26 19.44 35.41 10.01
CA VAL A 26 18.99 36.11 11.24
C VAL A 26 20.03 35.80 12.29
N ALA A 27 20.70 36.83 12.81
CA ALA A 27 21.70 36.70 13.87
C ALA A 27 21.06 35.93 15.03
N ILE A 28 21.45 34.69 15.22
CA ILE A 28 21.07 33.87 16.35
C ILE A 28 21.79 34.48 17.55
N THR A 29 21.12 35.35 18.28
CA THR A 29 21.59 35.79 19.58
C THR A 29 21.80 34.53 20.41
N SER A 30 23.02 34.34 20.91
CA SER A 30 23.45 33.16 21.66
C SER A 30 22.44 32.86 22.76
N ILE A 31 21.71 31.75 22.61
CA ILE A 31 20.82 31.25 23.65
C ILE A 31 21.73 30.66 24.72
N THR A 32 21.91 31.38 25.82
CA THR A 32 22.57 30.87 27.02
C THR A 32 21.62 29.82 27.62
N LEU A 33 21.85 28.55 27.31
CA LEU A 33 21.21 27.45 28.00
C LEU A 33 21.70 27.46 29.45
N ALA A 34 20.81 27.84 30.36
CA ALA A 34 21.08 27.74 31.80
C ALA A 34 21.35 26.23 32.12
N SER A 35 22.59 25.98 32.40
CA SER A 35 23.06 24.63 32.80
C SER A 35 22.56 24.35 34.22
N THR A 36 21.52 23.54 34.32
CA THR A 36 21.24 22.76 35.54
C THR A 36 21.43 21.29 35.20
N ALA A 37 22.27 20.65 35.99
CA ALA A 37 22.81 19.33 35.74
C ALA A 37 21.74 18.23 35.51
N ASP A 38 21.91 17.52 34.38
CA ASP A 38 21.55 16.13 34.08
C ASP A 38 20.06 15.70 34.16
N PRO A 39 19.50 15.09 33.13
CA PRO A 39 20.03 14.48 31.91
C PRO A 39 19.65 15.25 30.66
N THR A 40 20.20 16.38 30.41
CA THR A 40 19.80 17.36 29.40
C THR A 40 20.72 17.38 28.18
N GLY A 41 21.26 16.23 27.79
CA GLY A 41 21.86 16.08 26.48
C GLY A 41 20.82 16.35 25.38
N LEU A 42 21.26 16.76 24.19
CA LEU A 42 20.42 16.97 23.00
C LEU A 42 19.34 15.90 22.82
N ALA A 43 19.67 14.63 23.13
CA ALA A 43 18.74 13.49 23.06
C ALA A 43 17.54 13.62 24.04
N ALA A 44 17.72 14.24 25.20
CA ALA A 44 16.62 14.46 26.14
C ALA A 44 15.68 15.58 25.65
N VAL A 45 16.25 16.65 25.12
CA VAL A 45 15.48 17.75 24.50
C VAL A 45 14.70 17.24 23.29
N GLN A 46 15.32 16.44 22.43
CA GLN A 46 14.66 15.85 21.28
C GLN A 46 13.53 14.90 21.67
N ARG A 47 13.72 14.05 22.68
CA ARG A 47 12.66 13.18 23.20
C ARG A 47 11.50 13.98 23.75
N HIS A 48 11.78 14.97 24.61
CA HIS A 48 10.74 15.81 25.19
C HIS A 48 9.94 16.59 24.14
N PHE A 49 10.60 17.09 23.10
CA PHE A 49 9.94 17.72 21.95
C PHE A 49 9.07 16.70 21.19
N ALA A 50 9.61 15.52 20.88
CA ALA A 50 8.88 14.46 20.19
C ALA A 50 7.66 14.00 21.00
N ASP A 51 7.80 13.77 22.30
CA ASP A 51 6.71 13.36 23.18
C ASP A 51 5.56 14.38 23.17
N ARG A 52 5.88 15.67 23.10
CA ARG A 52 4.86 16.73 23.02
C ARG A 52 4.22 16.85 21.63
N VAL A 53 4.98 16.69 20.57
CA VAL A 53 4.43 16.67 19.19
C VAL A 53 3.53 15.47 18.98
N LEU A 54 3.88 14.34 19.59
CA LEU A 54 3.12 13.07 19.49
C LEU A 54 1.94 13.03 20.49
N ALA A 55 1.91 13.86 21.52
CA ALA A 55 0.84 13.85 22.51
C ALA A 55 -0.54 14.08 21.89
N ASN A 56 -1.57 13.36 22.35
CA ASN A 56 -2.93 13.48 21.81
C ASN A 56 -3.53 14.88 21.98
N ALA A 57 -3.15 15.56 23.02
CA ALA A 57 -3.52 16.97 23.25
C ALA A 57 -2.32 17.75 23.78
N LEU A 58 -2.22 19.01 23.38
CA LEU A 58 -1.25 19.90 24.00
C LEU A 58 -1.71 20.29 25.40
N PRO A 59 -0.81 20.34 26.39
CA PRO A 59 -1.17 20.84 27.71
C PRO A 59 -1.68 22.27 27.62
N PRO A 60 -2.67 22.66 28.46
CA PRO A 60 -3.27 23.99 28.40
C PRO A 60 -2.31 25.11 28.75
N GLU A 61 -1.26 24.85 29.52
CA GLU A 61 -0.21 25.78 29.85
C GLU A 61 1.09 25.40 29.13
N ILE A 62 1.43 26.15 28.08
CA ILE A 62 2.70 26.02 27.37
C ILE A 62 3.64 27.07 27.98
N PRO A 63 4.77 26.68 28.63
CA PRO A 63 5.76 27.62 29.12
C PRO A 63 6.26 28.53 27.99
N GLU A 64 6.48 29.84 28.30
CA GLU A 64 6.80 30.89 27.34
C GLU A 64 8.18 30.82 26.68
N ASP A 65 8.91 29.70 26.75
CA ASP A 65 10.18 29.59 26.06
C ASP A 65 10.01 29.45 24.53
N LEU A 66 11.00 29.89 23.77
CA LEU A 66 10.96 30.02 22.30
C LEU A 66 10.63 28.68 21.56
N ILE A 67 10.91 27.55 22.16
CA ILE A 67 10.62 26.22 21.59
C ILE A 67 9.16 25.86 21.81
N THR A 68 8.64 26.16 23.00
CA THR A 68 7.26 25.87 23.39
C THR A 68 6.23 26.79 22.73
N GLY A 69 6.53 28.06 22.47
CA GLY A 69 5.60 28.95 21.75
C GLY A 69 5.28 28.53 20.32
N ARG A 70 6.15 27.73 19.67
CA ARG A 70 5.94 27.19 18.31
C ARG A 70 5.44 25.77 18.30
N LEU A 71 5.41 25.08 19.42
CA LEU A 71 5.01 23.68 19.54
C LEU A 71 3.60 23.40 18.95
N PRO A 72 2.57 24.25 19.12
CA PRO A 72 1.28 24.04 18.48
C PRO A 72 1.36 23.96 16.96
N ILE A 73 2.25 24.74 16.34
CA ILE A 73 2.47 24.72 14.88
C ILE A 73 3.02 23.36 14.45
N TYR A 74 4.05 22.87 15.15
CA TYR A 74 4.63 21.55 14.85
C TYR A 74 3.65 20.40 15.11
N HIS A 75 2.90 20.48 16.21
CA HIS A 75 1.87 19.52 16.56
C HIS A 75 0.77 19.44 15.49
N HIS A 76 0.30 20.59 15.00
CA HIS A 76 -0.69 20.66 13.93
C HIS A 76 -0.10 20.18 12.59
N ALA A 77 1.08 20.69 12.22
CA ALA A 77 1.75 20.34 10.97
C ALA A 77 2.07 18.83 10.88
N TYR A 78 2.48 18.23 11.99
CA TYR A 78 2.75 16.79 12.04
C TYR A 78 1.49 15.96 11.71
N ARG A 79 0.34 16.28 12.32
CA ARG A 79 -0.92 15.58 12.04
C ARG A 79 -1.44 15.84 10.65
N ALA A 80 -1.36 17.06 10.17
CA ALA A 80 -1.70 17.40 8.80
C ALA A 80 -0.86 16.56 7.80
N ARG A 81 0.45 16.45 8.07
CA ARG A 81 1.32 15.63 7.22
C ARG A 81 0.98 14.14 7.25
N LEU A 82 0.59 13.62 8.40
CA LEU A 82 0.12 12.22 8.48
C LEU A 82 -1.19 12.01 7.71
N ALA A 83 -2.12 12.96 7.80
CA ALA A 83 -3.37 12.91 7.03
C ALA A 83 -3.12 12.99 5.52
N GLU A 84 -2.18 13.84 5.07
CA GLU A 84 -1.75 13.90 3.68
C GLU A 84 -1.17 12.56 3.19
N VAL A 85 -0.32 11.91 4.00
CA VAL A 85 0.23 10.58 3.67
C VAL A 85 -0.88 9.53 3.55
N LEU A 86 -1.89 9.59 4.41
CA LEU A 86 -3.06 8.70 4.30
C LEU A 86 -3.87 8.99 3.03
N ALA A 87 -4.10 10.25 2.69
CA ALA A 87 -4.81 10.64 1.46
C ALA A 87 -4.05 10.20 0.19
N ASP A 88 -2.71 10.27 0.20
CA ASP A 88 -1.86 9.75 -0.89
C ASP A 88 -1.95 8.22 -1.00
N THR A 89 -1.91 7.53 0.15
CA THR A 89 -1.98 6.07 0.19
C THR A 89 -3.34 5.52 -0.22
N TYR A 90 -4.42 6.18 0.20
CA TYR A 90 -5.82 5.79 0.02
C TYR A 90 -6.53 6.69 -0.99
N GLY A 91 -5.86 7.00 -2.09
CA GLY A 91 -6.31 8.03 -3.04
C GLY A 91 -7.70 7.78 -3.63
N LYS A 92 -8.04 6.54 -3.99
CA LYS A 92 -9.37 6.22 -4.55
C LYS A 92 -10.44 6.23 -3.46
N THR A 93 -10.11 5.76 -2.27
CA THR A 93 -10.98 5.85 -1.09
C THR A 93 -11.27 7.30 -0.72
N CYS A 94 -10.25 8.16 -0.74
CA CYS A 94 -10.40 9.60 -0.50
C CYS A 94 -11.35 10.26 -1.50
N LEU A 95 -11.18 9.95 -2.79
CA LEU A 95 -12.06 10.47 -3.85
C LEU A 95 -13.50 9.95 -3.71
N TYR A 96 -13.68 8.69 -3.35
CA TYR A 96 -14.99 8.08 -3.16
C TYR A 96 -15.76 8.65 -1.97
N MET A 97 -15.09 8.84 -0.83
CA MET A 97 -15.68 9.41 0.38
C MET A 97 -15.90 10.93 0.31
N GLY A 98 -15.18 11.60 -0.58
CA GLY A 98 -15.00 13.05 -0.60
C GLY A 98 -13.88 13.51 0.36
N SER A 99 -13.09 14.47 -0.11
CA SER A 99 -11.84 14.92 0.54
C SER A 99 -12.04 15.36 1.99
N ASP A 100 -13.11 16.12 2.28
CA ASP A 100 -13.37 16.66 3.62
C ASP A 100 -13.72 15.55 4.63
N THR A 101 -14.54 14.58 4.19
CA THR A 101 -14.91 13.42 5.01
C THR A 101 -13.69 12.56 5.29
N PHE A 102 -12.90 12.27 4.26
CA PHE A 102 -11.68 11.48 4.40
C PHE A 102 -10.65 12.18 5.31
N ASP A 103 -10.41 13.49 5.14
CA ASP A 103 -9.47 14.27 5.98
C ASP A 103 -9.87 14.19 7.46
N ALA A 104 -11.15 14.29 7.79
CA ALA A 104 -11.63 14.15 9.16
C ALA A 104 -11.27 12.78 9.75
N HIS A 105 -11.46 11.67 8.98
CA HIS A 105 -11.09 10.32 9.39
C HIS A 105 -9.58 10.13 9.49
N ALA A 106 -8.83 10.65 8.53
CA ALA A 106 -7.37 10.57 8.51
C ALA A 106 -6.75 11.29 9.72
N ARG A 107 -7.27 12.46 10.09
CA ARG A 107 -6.83 13.19 11.29
C ARG A 107 -7.19 12.46 12.58
N ALA A 108 -8.39 11.90 12.69
CA ALA A 108 -8.78 11.09 13.83
C ALA A 108 -7.88 9.86 13.98
N TYR A 109 -7.65 9.14 12.87
CA TYR A 109 -6.73 8.01 12.84
C TYR A 109 -5.29 8.41 13.26
N ALA A 110 -4.79 9.57 12.80
CA ALA A 110 -3.46 10.04 13.14
C ALA A 110 -3.30 10.39 14.63
N VAL A 111 -4.38 10.69 15.32
CA VAL A 111 -4.40 10.88 16.78
C VAL A 111 -4.37 9.53 17.51
N ASP A 112 -5.20 8.59 17.06
CA ASP A 112 -5.39 7.31 17.75
C ASP A 112 -4.26 6.31 17.44
N GLN A 113 -3.66 6.41 16.24
CA GLN A 113 -2.64 5.50 15.74
C GLN A 113 -1.41 6.27 15.22
N PRO A 114 -0.61 6.84 16.12
CA PRO A 114 0.62 7.52 15.71
C PRO A 114 1.63 6.52 15.14
N PRO A 115 2.50 6.95 14.20
CA PRO A 115 3.50 6.06 13.60
C PRO A 115 4.49 5.55 14.65
N HIS A 116 4.75 4.24 14.65
CA HIS A 116 5.70 3.58 15.53
C HIS A 116 7.10 3.46 14.93
N THR A 117 7.25 3.80 13.65
CA THR A 117 8.52 3.75 12.91
C THR A 117 8.80 5.10 12.25
N ARG A 118 10.07 5.31 11.87
CA ARG A 118 10.48 6.52 11.14
C ARG A 118 10.02 6.51 9.68
N SER A 119 9.78 5.34 9.12
CA SER A 119 9.28 5.19 7.76
C SER A 119 7.76 5.28 7.75
N LEU A 120 7.21 6.11 6.89
CA LEU A 120 5.77 6.24 6.67
C LEU A 120 5.22 5.29 5.58
N ASN A 121 6.07 4.47 4.97
CA ASN A 121 5.64 3.54 3.90
C ASN A 121 4.55 2.57 4.35
N ARG A 122 4.54 2.23 5.63
CA ARG A 122 3.53 1.34 6.24
C ARG A 122 2.58 2.08 7.18
N TYR A 123 2.61 3.39 7.17
CA TYR A 123 1.69 4.16 7.97
C TYR A 123 0.29 4.09 7.37
N GLY A 124 -0.70 3.78 8.20
CA GLY A 124 -2.09 3.66 7.78
C GLY A 124 -2.59 2.21 7.61
N GLU A 125 -1.77 1.19 7.83
CA GLU A 125 -2.18 -0.23 7.72
C GLU A 125 -3.49 -0.55 8.46
N GLY A 126 -3.75 0.08 9.59
CA GLY A 126 -4.97 -0.10 10.38
C GLY A 126 -6.17 0.74 9.93
N LEU A 127 -6.04 1.64 8.95
CA LEU A 127 -7.15 2.49 8.50
C LEU A 127 -8.29 1.68 7.88
N VAL A 128 -7.97 0.60 7.19
CA VAL A 128 -8.96 -0.33 6.62
C VAL A 128 -9.88 -0.89 7.70
N ASP A 129 -9.31 -1.33 8.82
CA ASP A 129 -10.09 -1.88 9.94
C ASP A 129 -10.88 -0.79 10.66
N ALA A 130 -10.33 0.42 10.78
CA ALA A 130 -11.04 1.57 11.32
C ALA A 130 -12.28 1.92 10.48
N LEU A 131 -12.14 1.96 9.15
CA LEU A 131 -13.26 2.20 8.23
C LEU A 131 -14.30 1.08 8.31
N ARG A 132 -13.87 -0.19 8.39
CA ARG A 132 -14.79 -1.34 8.55
C ARG A 132 -15.62 -1.24 9.81
N GLN A 133 -15.01 -0.81 10.91
CA GLN A 133 -15.72 -0.66 12.19
C GLN A 133 -16.69 0.52 12.17
N GLN A 134 -16.31 1.60 11.52
CA GLN A 134 -17.09 2.83 11.49
C GLN A 134 -18.23 2.78 10.49
N TYR A 135 -18.08 2.03 9.40
CA TYR A 135 -19.05 1.89 8.32
C TYR A 135 -19.39 0.41 8.06
N PRO A 136 -20.00 -0.29 9.04
CA PRO A 136 -20.29 -1.73 8.90
C PRO A 136 -21.29 -2.04 7.80
N ASP A 137 -22.15 -1.09 7.45
CA ASP A 137 -23.18 -1.23 6.42
C ASP A 137 -22.67 -0.85 5.01
N ASN A 138 -21.43 -0.37 4.90
CA ASN A 138 -20.80 0.06 3.65
C ASN A 138 -19.52 -0.74 3.37
N PRO A 139 -19.62 -2.03 3.05
CA PRO A 139 -18.45 -2.89 2.83
C PRO A 139 -17.55 -2.42 1.69
N GLU A 140 -18.07 -1.71 0.70
CA GLU A 140 -17.32 -1.13 -0.40
C GLU A 140 -16.22 -0.16 0.06
N LEU A 141 -16.45 0.57 1.17
CA LEU A 141 -15.46 1.53 1.69
C LEU A 141 -14.19 0.83 2.16
N HIS A 142 -14.33 -0.20 3.00
CA HIS A 142 -13.15 -0.90 3.50
C HIS A 142 -12.53 -1.82 2.45
N GLU A 143 -13.30 -2.33 1.48
CA GLU A 143 -12.76 -3.08 0.35
C GLU A 143 -11.97 -2.18 -0.61
N LEU A 144 -12.45 -0.95 -0.87
CA LEU A 144 -11.75 0.05 -1.67
C LEU A 144 -10.45 0.48 -0.99
N ALA A 145 -10.50 0.76 0.31
CA ALA A 145 -9.32 1.08 1.11
C ALA A 145 -8.33 -0.10 1.14
N GLN A 146 -8.82 -1.33 1.26
CA GLN A 146 -7.96 -2.51 1.20
C GLN A 146 -7.24 -2.63 -0.16
N LEU A 147 -7.94 -2.33 -1.26
CA LEU A 147 -7.33 -2.36 -2.58
C LEU A 147 -6.28 -1.26 -2.76
N ASP A 148 -6.54 -0.03 -2.33
CA ASP A 148 -5.56 1.05 -2.33
C ASP A 148 -4.31 0.66 -1.53
N TRP A 149 -4.49 0.11 -0.32
CA TRP A 149 -3.40 -0.36 0.53
C TRP A 149 -2.59 -1.50 -0.10
N ASP A 150 -3.28 -2.48 -0.68
CA ASP A 150 -2.62 -3.61 -1.33
C ASP A 150 -1.78 -3.16 -2.52
N LEU A 151 -2.30 -2.27 -3.36
CA LEU A 151 -1.56 -1.69 -4.49
C LEU A 151 -0.33 -0.91 -4.03
N ARG A 152 -0.48 -0.09 -2.99
CA ARG A 152 0.63 0.68 -2.41
C ARG A 152 1.73 -0.25 -1.87
N THR A 153 1.36 -1.24 -1.09
CA THR A 153 2.34 -2.14 -0.46
C THR A 153 2.97 -3.12 -1.45
N ARG A 154 2.29 -3.48 -2.55
CA ARG A 154 2.90 -4.31 -3.61
C ARG A 154 3.95 -3.54 -4.39
N PHE A 155 3.79 -2.24 -4.57
CA PHE A 155 4.81 -1.39 -5.20
C PHE A 155 6.17 -1.52 -4.50
N ASP A 156 6.21 -1.51 -3.18
CA ASP A 156 7.43 -1.60 -2.36
C ASP A 156 7.94 -3.05 -2.15
N GLY A 157 7.34 -4.04 -2.81
CA GLY A 157 7.72 -5.44 -2.68
C GLY A 157 9.13 -5.74 -3.23
N ALA A 158 9.73 -6.85 -2.78
CA ALA A 158 11.04 -7.28 -3.24
C ALA A 158 11.06 -7.61 -4.74
N ASP A 159 12.16 -7.26 -5.42
CA ASP A 159 12.39 -7.68 -6.80
C ASP A 159 12.82 -9.14 -6.84
N VAL A 160 12.08 -9.93 -7.60
CA VAL A 160 12.36 -11.34 -7.81
C VAL A 160 12.35 -11.60 -9.31
N PRO A 161 13.38 -12.31 -9.86
CA PRO A 161 13.38 -12.69 -11.26
C PRO A 161 12.13 -13.50 -11.63
N VAL A 162 11.49 -13.14 -12.73
CA VAL A 162 10.30 -13.81 -13.24
C VAL A 162 10.66 -14.73 -14.41
N LEU A 163 9.90 -15.82 -14.53
CA LEU A 163 10.00 -16.76 -15.64
C LEU A 163 9.16 -16.21 -16.80
N ASP A 164 9.77 -16.01 -17.95
CA ASP A 164 9.06 -15.68 -19.18
C ASP A 164 8.57 -16.93 -19.92
N LEU A 165 7.71 -16.73 -20.91
CA LEU A 165 7.08 -17.82 -21.64
C LEU A 165 8.12 -18.68 -22.41
N ASP A 166 9.13 -18.06 -23.02
CA ASP A 166 10.16 -18.76 -23.82
C ASP A 166 11.02 -19.63 -22.91
N SER A 167 11.45 -19.10 -21.77
CA SER A 167 12.19 -19.82 -20.73
C SER A 167 11.37 -20.93 -20.11
N ALA A 168 10.05 -20.73 -19.90
CA ALA A 168 9.14 -21.76 -19.40
C ALA A 168 9.00 -22.94 -20.37
N GLN A 169 8.89 -22.66 -21.67
CA GLN A 169 8.84 -23.70 -22.71
C GLN A 169 10.17 -24.46 -22.81
N ALA A 170 11.30 -23.78 -22.67
CA ALA A 170 12.61 -24.42 -22.75
C ALA A 170 12.95 -25.28 -21.53
N SER A 171 12.50 -24.89 -20.32
CA SER A 171 12.87 -25.59 -19.08
C SER A 171 12.01 -26.80 -18.74
N GLY A 172 10.78 -26.90 -19.24
CA GLY A 172 9.88 -28.07 -19.14
C GLY A 172 9.46 -28.56 -17.75
N ASP A 173 10.25 -28.28 -16.72
CA ASP A 173 10.09 -28.81 -15.35
C ASP A 173 9.48 -27.81 -14.34
N TRP A 174 9.17 -26.59 -14.78
CA TRP A 174 8.70 -25.55 -13.87
C TRP A 174 7.35 -25.88 -13.21
N THR A 175 6.51 -26.71 -13.85
CA THR A 175 5.19 -27.12 -13.33
C THR A 175 5.28 -28.07 -12.15
N THR A 176 6.43 -28.70 -11.91
CA THR A 176 6.68 -29.58 -10.76
C THR A 176 7.32 -28.87 -9.59
N ARG A 177 7.67 -27.60 -9.76
CA ARG A 177 8.29 -26.78 -8.70
C ARG A 177 7.25 -26.34 -7.67
N THR A 178 7.68 -26.33 -6.43
CA THR A 178 7.00 -25.63 -5.32
C THR A 178 7.45 -24.17 -5.26
N ASP A 179 6.73 -23.34 -4.51
CA ASP A 179 7.06 -21.92 -4.31
C ASP A 179 7.27 -21.12 -5.60
N MET A 180 6.52 -21.45 -6.64
CA MET A 180 6.68 -20.83 -7.94
C MET A 180 5.99 -19.47 -8.08
N LEU A 181 5.05 -19.14 -7.20
CA LEU A 181 4.31 -17.89 -7.31
C LEU A 181 5.18 -16.71 -6.83
N HIS A 182 5.08 -15.59 -7.55
CA HIS A 182 5.81 -14.38 -7.19
C HIS A 182 5.37 -13.87 -5.81
N PRO A 183 6.28 -13.47 -4.90
CA PRO A 183 5.93 -13.07 -3.53
C PRO A 183 5.05 -11.81 -3.44
N SER A 184 4.94 -11.04 -4.52
CA SER A 184 4.00 -9.92 -4.57
C SER A 184 2.54 -10.38 -4.81
N ALA A 185 2.32 -11.62 -5.24
CA ALA A 185 0.96 -12.13 -5.45
C ALA A 185 0.20 -12.17 -4.13
N LEU A 186 -0.99 -11.60 -4.12
CA LEU A 186 -1.86 -11.52 -2.97
C LEU A 186 -3.28 -11.83 -3.40
N LEU A 187 -3.93 -12.77 -2.73
CA LEU A 187 -5.34 -13.09 -2.93
C LEU A 187 -6.19 -12.40 -1.87
N ARG A 188 -7.25 -11.74 -2.32
CA ARG A 188 -8.30 -11.19 -1.49
C ARG A 188 -9.65 -11.76 -1.86
N THR A 189 -10.58 -11.69 -0.96
CA THR A 189 -12.01 -11.95 -1.23
C THR A 189 -12.72 -10.63 -1.10
N VAL A 190 -13.52 -10.29 -2.11
CA VAL A 190 -14.37 -9.09 -2.13
C VAL A 190 -15.82 -9.49 -2.28
N THR A 191 -16.69 -8.71 -1.66
CA THR A 191 -18.14 -8.96 -1.62
C THR A 191 -18.93 -7.93 -2.40
N THR A 192 -18.27 -6.83 -2.81
CA THR A 192 -18.86 -5.74 -3.57
C THR A 192 -18.26 -5.61 -4.96
N ASN A 193 -18.85 -4.73 -5.77
CA ASN A 193 -18.32 -4.35 -7.09
C ASN A 193 -17.12 -3.38 -6.98
N VAL A 194 -16.28 -3.50 -5.94
CA VAL A 194 -15.13 -2.62 -5.65
C VAL A 194 -14.19 -2.43 -6.83
N VAL A 195 -13.99 -3.47 -7.64
CA VAL A 195 -13.16 -3.39 -8.86
C VAL A 195 -13.72 -2.37 -9.86
N SER A 196 -15.05 -2.37 -10.05
CA SER A 196 -15.72 -1.41 -10.92
C SER A 196 -15.66 0.01 -10.36
N LEU A 197 -15.84 0.15 -9.04
CA LEU A 197 -15.72 1.44 -8.34
C LEU A 197 -14.30 2.01 -8.52
N TRP A 198 -13.28 1.21 -8.21
CA TRP A 198 -11.89 1.62 -8.31
C TRP A 198 -11.51 2.04 -9.73
N ASN A 199 -11.91 1.24 -10.74
CA ASN A 199 -11.62 1.53 -12.15
C ASN A 199 -12.31 2.82 -12.61
N ALA A 200 -13.59 3.02 -12.28
CA ALA A 200 -14.31 4.24 -12.64
C ALA A 200 -13.63 5.49 -12.03
N ILE A 201 -13.23 5.44 -10.76
CA ILE A 201 -12.49 6.53 -10.13
C ILE A 201 -11.10 6.71 -10.78
N HIS A 202 -10.45 5.63 -11.23
CA HIS A 202 -9.13 5.70 -11.86
C HIS A 202 -9.17 6.34 -13.24
N THR A 203 -10.23 6.08 -14.02
CA THR A 203 -10.42 6.62 -15.38
C THR A 203 -11.20 7.93 -15.41
N ASP A 204 -11.57 8.47 -14.23
CA ASP A 204 -12.43 9.67 -14.10
C ASP A 204 -13.79 9.52 -14.82
N ASP A 205 -14.31 8.29 -14.80
CA ASP A 205 -15.62 7.95 -15.33
C ASP A 205 -16.71 8.11 -14.25
N GLU A 206 -17.98 8.03 -14.66
CA GLU A 206 -19.11 8.00 -13.73
C GLU A 206 -19.00 6.79 -12.79
N VAL A 207 -18.92 7.05 -11.49
CA VAL A 207 -18.77 6.01 -10.47
C VAL A 207 -20.10 5.27 -10.30
N PRO A 208 -20.15 3.94 -10.55
CA PRO A 208 -21.38 3.19 -10.41
C PRO A 208 -21.86 3.12 -8.96
N GLU A 209 -23.12 2.80 -8.76
CA GLU A 209 -23.64 2.49 -7.41
C GLU A 209 -22.90 1.27 -6.82
N ALA A 210 -22.61 1.35 -5.52
CA ALA A 210 -22.05 0.23 -4.78
C ALA A 210 -23.11 -0.86 -4.62
N VAL A 211 -22.78 -2.08 -5.03
CA VAL A 211 -23.67 -3.23 -4.93
C VAL A 211 -22.95 -4.45 -4.38
N LEU A 212 -23.67 -5.25 -3.62
CA LEU A 212 -23.18 -6.55 -3.20
C LEU A 212 -23.18 -7.52 -4.38
N LEU A 213 -22.10 -8.28 -4.53
CA LEU A 213 -22.01 -9.34 -5.52
C LEU A 213 -22.93 -10.51 -5.14
N PRO A 214 -23.48 -11.25 -6.13
CA PRO A 214 -24.28 -12.46 -5.87
C PRO A 214 -23.52 -13.55 -5.09
N ALA A 215 -22.20 -13.59 -5.25
CA ALA A 215 -21.27 -14.42 -4.49
C ALA A 215 -19.93 -13.68 -4.34
N PRO A 216 -19.19 -13.92 -3.23
CA PRO A 216 -17.86 -13.34 -3.06
C PRO A 216 -16.94 -13.69 -4.23
N ALA A 217 -16.20 -12.69 -4.74
CA ALA A 217 -15.23 -12.85 -5.82
C ALA A 217 -13.81 -12.88 -5.27
N ALA A 218 -12.94 -13.63 -5.94
CA ALA A 218 -11.52 -13.61 -5.65
C ALA A 218 -10.84 -12.49 -6.46
N LEU A 219 -10.02 -11.71 -5.80
CA LEU A 219 -9.23 -10.63 -6.36
C LEU A 219 -7.75 -10.97 -6.19
N LEU A 220 -7.02 -11.02 -7.29
CA LEU A 220 -5.57 -11.16 -7.31
C LEU A 220 -4.95 -9.77 -7.46
N VAL A 221 -4.04 -9.45 -6.55
CA VAL A 221 -3.24 -8.20 -6.57
C VAL A 221 -1.78 -8.60 -6.66
N TRP A 222 -1.02 -7.99 -7.58
CA TRP A 222 0.40 -8.30 -7.76
C TRP A 222 1.16 -7.11 -8.33
N ARG A 223 2.48 -7.27 -8.48
CA ARG A 223 3.35 -6.31 -9.14
C ARG A 223 4.04 -6.95 -10.35
N LYS A 224 4.00 -6.27 -11.48
CA LYS A 224 4.81 -6.59 -12.66
C LYS A 224 5.80 -5.46 -12.91
N GLY A 225 7.09 -5.74 -12.76
CA GLY A 225 8.08 -4.67 -12.68
C GLY A 225 7.80 -3.74 -11.51
N PHE A 226 7.67 -2.43 -11.78
CA PHE A 226 7.32 -1.41 -10.78
C PHE A 226 5.84 -1.02 -10.81
N GLN A 227 5.00 -1.74 -11.54
CA GLN A 227 3.57 -1.42 -11.67
C GLN A 227 2.74 -2.42 -10.88
N PRO A 228 1.93 -1.97 -9.91
CA PRO A 228 0.94 -2.81 -9.27
C PRO A 228 -0.25 -3.05 -10.21
N HIS A 229 -0.79 -4.25 -10.16
CA HIS A 229 -1.92 -4.71 -10.97
C HIS A 229 -2.90 -5.47 -10.10
N PHE A 230 -4.13 -5.57 -10.57
CA PHE A 230 -5.14 -6.44 -9.97
C PHE A 230 -6.14 -6.91 -11.03
N ARG A 231 -6.75 -8.05 -10.76
CA ARG A 231 -7.90 -8.58 -11.52
C ARG A 231 -8.71 -9.56 -10.69
N THR A 232 -9.96 -9.75 -11.08
CA THR A 232 -10.80 -10.83 -10.54
C THR A 232 -10.41 -12.17 -11.17
N LEU A 233 -10.58 -13.24 -10.39
CA LEU A 233 -10.38 -14.62 -10.81
C LEU A 233 -11.72 -15.34 -10.81
N ASP A 234 -11.89 -16.30 -11.73
CA ASP A 234 -12.95 -17.28 -11.59
C ASP A 234 -12.68 -18.23 -10.41
N ALA A 235 -13.68 -18.99 -10.00
CA ALA A 235 -13.60 -19.83 -8.80
C ALA A 235 -12.50 -20.89 -8.90
N THR A 236 -12.31 -21.48 -10.06
CA THR A 236 -11.33 -22.55 -10.28
C THR A 236 -9.91 -21.98 -10.37
N GLU A 237 -9.73 -20.90 -11.11
CA GLU A 237 -8.44 -20.17 -11.15
C GLU A 237 -8.05 -19.67 -9.76
N ALA A 238 -8.99 -19.13 -9.01
CA ALA A 238 -8.75 -18.70 -7.64
C ALA A 238 -8.29 -19.83 -6.73
N ALA A 239 -8.88 -21.02 -6.88
CA ALA A 239 -8.46 -22.19 -6.13
C ALA A 239 -7.06 -22.66 -6.55
N LEU A 240 -6.74 -22.65 -7.86
CA LEU A 240 -5.40 -22.93 -8.37
C LEU A 240 -4.37 -21.97 -7.77
N VAL A 241 -4.59 -20.66 -7.91
CA VAL A 241 -3.68 -19.65 -7.39
C VAL A 241 -3.51 -19.76 -5.87
N ARG A 242 -4.57 -20.11 -5.12
CA ARG A 242 -4.50 -20.35 -3.68
C ARG A 242 -3.60 -21.53 -3.33
N HIS A 243 -3.69 -22.64 -4.06
CA HIS A 243 -2.83 -23.81 -3.88
C HIS A 243 -1.35 -23.48 -4.20
N LEU A 244 -1.11 -22.74 -5.30
CA LEU A 244 0.24 -22.26 -5.63
C LEU A 244 0.79 -21.31 -4.56
N HIS A 245 -0.07 -20.48 -3.97
CA HIS A 245 0.31 -19.51 -2.93
C HIS A 245 0.76 -20.20 -1.62
N ILE A 246 0.17 -21.33 -1.28
CA ILE A 246 0.59 -22.15 -0.13
C ILE A 246 1.76 -23.09 -0.45
N GLY A 247 2.33 -22.99 -1.64
CA GLY A 247 3.57 -23.66 -2.02
C GLY A 247 3.39 -25.00 -2.73
N LEU A 248 2.17 -25.39 -3.17
CA LEU A 248 1.99 -26.58 -3.99
C LEU A 248 2.59 -26.37 -5.39
N SER A 249 3.04 -27.47 -5.99
CA SER A 249 3.35 -27.48 -7.42
C SER A 249 2.08 -27.37 -8.28
N VAL A 250 2.20 -27.01 -9.56
CA VAL A 250 1.04 -27.02 -10.48
C VAL A 250 0.41 -28.42 -10.54
N HIS A 251 1.24 -29.46 -10.56
CA HIS A 251 0.78 -30.86 -10.59
C HIS A 251 -0.08 -31.19 -9.35
N ASP A 252 0.43 -30.88 -8.15
CA ASP A 252 -0.28 -31.18 -6.90
C ASP A 252 -1.53 -30.31 -6.75
N ALA A 253 -1.46 -29.05 -7.17
CA ALA A 253 -2.61 -28.14 -7.18
C ALA A 253 -3.72 -28.66 -8.10
N CYS A 254 -3.38 -29.12 -9.31
CA CYS A 254 -4.35 -29.72 -10.23
C CYS A 254 -4.97 -30.99 -9.67
N THR A 255 -4.17 -31.86 -9.05
CA THR A 255 -4.66 -33.07 -8.37
C THR A 255 -5.65 -32.73 -7.28
N ALA A 256 -5.33 -31.73 -6.41
CA ALA A 256 -6.22 -31.28 -5.36
C ALA A 256 -7.54 -30.69 -5.91
N LEU A 257 -7.49 -29.94 -7.01
CA LEU A 257 -8.68 -29.40 -7.67
C LEU A 257 -9.60 -30.48 -8.23
N LEU A 258 -9.02 -31.54 -8.83
CA LEU A 258 -9.77 -32.70 -9.31
C LEU A 258 -10.45 -33.46 -8.16
N GLU A 259 -9.73 -33.74 -7.08
CA GLU A 259 -10.24 -34.41 -5.88
C GLU A 259 -11.36 -33.61 -5.18
N GLN A 260 -11.26 -32.29 -5.19
CA GLN A 260 -12.28 -31.38 -4.64
C GLN A 260 -13.49 -31.17 -5.56
N GLY A 261 -13.45 -31.69 -6.79
CA GLY A 261 -14.49 -31.47 -7.80
C GLY A 261 -14.61 -30.03 -8.28
N LEU A 262 -13.58 -29.22 -8.06
CA LEU A 262 -13.53 -27.80 -8.46
C LEU A 262 -13.09 -27.62 -9.91
N TRP A 263 -12.49 -28.64 -10.50
CA TRP A 263 -12.02 -28.66 -11.88
C TRP A 263 -12.30 -30.00 -12.54
N ALA A 264 -12.72 -29.98 -13.80
CA ALA A 264 -13.06 -31.17 -14.55
C ALA A 264 -11.91 -31.75 -15.39
N GLY A 265 -10.68 -31.21 -15.23
CA GLY A 265 -9.51 -31.66 -15.99
C GLY A 265 -9.38 -31.06 -17.39
N ASP A 266 -9.97 -29.89 -17.62
CA ASP A 266 -9.83 -29.18 -18.90
C ASP A 266 -8.41 -28.66 -19.07
N ALA A 267 -7.61 -29.32 -19.87
CA ALA A 267 -6.23 -28.98 -20.18
C ALA A 267 -6.10 -27.62 -20.91
N ALA A 268 -7.11 -27.22 -21.68
CA ALA A 268 -7.08 -25.93 -22.39
C ALA A 268 -7.23 -24.77 -21.40
N ALA A 269 -8.18 -24.86 -20.46
CA ALA A 269 -8.34 -23.86 -19.39
C ALA A 269 -7.08 -23.77 -18.53
N LEU A 270 -6.49 -24.88 -18.11
CA LEU A 270 -5.23 -24.90 -17.36
C LEU A 270 -4.10 -24.19 -18.13
N SER A 271 -3.94 -24.53 -19.41
CA SER A 271 -2.91 -23.92 -20.25
C SER A 271 -3.09 -22.41 -20.37
N GLN A 272 -4.34 -21.96 -20.45
CA GLN A 272 -4.67 -20.52 -20.51
C GLN A 272 -4.30 -19.82 -19.19
N TRP A 273 -4.69 -20.37 -18.03
CA TRP A 273 -4.35 -19.79 -16.72
C TRP A 273 -2.84 -19.73 -16.50
N LEU A 274 -2.12 -20.81 -16.84
CA LEU A 274 -0.66 -20.85 -16.71
C LEU A 274 0.03 -19.86 -17.65
N ALA A 275 -0.43 -19.75 -18.90
CA ALA A 275 0.09 -18.76 -19.84
C ALA A 275 -0.18 -17.32 -19.35
N GLN A 276 -1.34 -17.10 -18.73
CA GLN A 276 -1.68 -15.79 -18.15
C GLN A 276 -0.78 -15.46 -16.95
N LEU A 277 -0.58 -16.39 -16.02
CA LEU A 277 0.33 -16.19 -14.86
C LEU A 277 1.76 -15.88 -15.31
N LEU A 278 2.26 -16.56 -16.36
CA LEU A 278 3.56 -16.27 -16.96
C LEU A 278 3.59 -14.88 -17.59
N GLY A 279 2.59 -14.56 -18.42
CA GLY A 279 2.47 -13.25 -19.08
C GLY A 279 2.33 -12.08 -18.10
N GLU A 280 1.71 -12.31 -16.95
CA GLU A 280 1.55 -11.35 -15.86
C GLU A 280 2.81 -11.21 -14.96
N GLY A 281 3.85 -12.05 -15.19
CA GLY A 281 5.07 -12.05 -14.38
C GLY A 281 4.85 -12.59 -12.97
N LEU A 282 3.89 -13.49 -12.80
CA LEU A 282 3.53 -14.09 -11.52
C LEU A 282 4.28 -15.38 -11.21
N VAL A 283 5.08 -15.90 -12.15
CA VAL A 283 5.89 -17.10 -11.97
C VAL A 283 7.35 -16.72 -11.75
N ARG A 284 7.91 -17.14 -10.63
CA ARG A 284 9.34 -16.91 -10.30
C ARG A 284 10.27 -17.73 -11.17
N ALA A 285 11.31 -17.12 -11.68
CA ALA A 285 12.43 -17.85 -12.24
C ALA A 285 13.14 -18.70 -11.16
N LYS A 286 13.77 -19.80 -11.55
CA LYS A 286 14.62 -20.58 -10.65
C LYS A 286 15.80 -19.67 -10.23
N HIS A 287 16.01 -19.53 -8.93
CA HIS A 287 17.17 -18.78 -8.45
C HIS A 287 18.43 -19.52 -8.95
N PRO A 288 19.37 -18.87 -9.64
CA PRO A 288 20.64 -19.51 -9.89
C PRO A 288 21.25 -19.91 -8.53
N PRO A 289 21.86 -21.08 -8.40
CA PRO A 289 22.52 -21.47 -7.17
C PRO A 289 23.45 -20.31 -6.77
N ALA A 290 23.38 -19.86 -5.50
CA ALA A 290 24.27 -18.84 -5.00
C ALA A 290 25.70 -19.23 -5.40
N ALA A 291 26.38 -18.34 -6.14
CA ALA A 291 27.77 -18.57 -6.50
C ALA A 291 28.51 -18.77 -5.17
N THR A 292 28.97 -20.01 -4.94
CA THR A 292 29.85 -20.33 -3.83
C THR A 292 31.11 -19.50 -4.01
N ALA A 293 31.22 -18.45 -3.17
CA ALA A 293 32.40 -17.60 -3.07
C ALA A 293 33.52 -18.33 -2.35
#